data_15000b766f9668270bf479c6aed9d39d
#
_entry.id   15000b766f9668270bf479c6aed9d39d
#
_cell.length_a   1.000
_cell.length_b   1.000
_cell.length_c   1.000
_cell.angle_alpha   90.00
_cell.angle_beta   90.00
_cell.angle_gamma   90.00
#
_symmetry.space_group_name_H-M   'P 1'
#
loop_
_entity.id
_entity.type
_entity.pdbx_description
1 polymer ?
#
loop_
_entity_poly.entity_id
_entity_poly.type
_entity_poly.pdbx_seq_one_letter_code
_entity_poly.pdbx_strand_id
1 'polypeptide(L)'
;MTKIGVEAERIVCTDPVDATFGALFLAQLRDYLESFRTAFPDKRLYRRFAQAVKGVIGAGAPIITQIAAAVIQSEDPRRTFHVSKRYYRLLRNERFDHQRLLKPIYACTRKLLPEKQSDYVLIVLDFSNLEKPYGYRF
;
A
#
# COMPACT_ATOMS: atom_id res chain seq x y z
N MET A 1 25.78 2.83 34.51
CA MET A 1 25.27 2.75 33.13
C MET A 1 23.93 2.03 33.15
N THR A 2 22.86 2.79 33.10
CA THR A 2 21.49 2.30 33.24
C THR A 2 20.97 1.98 31.82
N LYS A 3 20.71 0.71 31.54
CA LYS A 3 20.05 0.27 30.32
C LYS A 3 18.58 0.68 30.42
N ILE A 4 18.16 1.65 29.63
CA ILE A 4 16.76 1.95 29.41
C ILE A 4 16.25 0.92 28.41
N GLY A 5 15.58 -0.11 28.93
CA GLY A 5 14.83 -1.05 28.10
C GLY A 5 13.56 -0.35 27.62
N VAL A 6 13.51 -0.01 26.34
CA VAL A 6 12.25 0.36 25.69
C VAL A 6 11.53 -0.96 25.42
N GLU A 7 10.66 -1.37 26.34
CA GLU A 7 9.65 -2.37 26.05
C GLU A 7 8.71 -1.77 25.02
N ALA A 8 8.77 -2.31 23.80
CA ALA A 8 7.75 -2.05 22.80
C ALA A 8 6.45 -2.67 23.31
N GLU A 9 5.60 -1.85 23.91
CA GLU A 9 4.23 -2.22 24.25
C GLU A 9 3.56 -2.69 22.94
N ARG A 10 3.34 -4.00 22.86
CA ARG A 10 2.38 -4.55 21.91
C ARG A 10 1.05 -3.93 22.26
N ILE A 11 0.57 -3.03 21.40
CA ILE A 11 -0.82 -2.56 21.44
C ILE A 11 -1.68 -3.79 21.13
N VAL A 12 -2.04 -4.52 22.16
CA VAL A 12 -3.07 -5.53 22.08
C VAL A 12 -4.37 -4.74 22.15
N CYS A 13 -5.00 -4.51 21.00
CA CYS A 13 -6.36 -3.99 20.94
C CYS A 13 -7.26 -4.96 21.69
N THR A 14 -7.56 -4.65 22.94
CA THR A 14 -8.40 -5.46 23.82
C THR A 14 -9.86 -5.01 23.83
N ASP A 15 -10.17 -3.91 23.13
CA ASP A 15 -11.52 -3.39 23.02
C ASP A 15 -12.30 -4.11 21.92
N PRO A 16 -13.51 -4.66 22.22
CA PRO A 16 -14.35 -5.35 21.23
C PRO A 16 -14.74 -4.44 20.05
N VAL A 17 -14.76 -3.12 20.24
CA VAL A 17 -15.01 -2.13 19.18
C VAL A 17 -13.85 -2.11 18.20
N ASP A 18 -12.61 -2.12 18.68
CA ASP A 18 -11.40 -2.13 17.84
C ASP A 18 -11.28 -3.43 17.03
N ALA A 19 -11.64 -4.57 17.64
CA ALA A 19 -11.65 -5.85 16.95
C ALA A 19 -12.67 -5.88 15.81
N THR A 20 -13.85 -5.29 16.00
CA THR A 20 -14.89 -5.19 14.97
C THR A 20 -14.46 -4.27 13.83
N PHE A 21 -13.89 -3.10 14.16
CA PHE A 21 -13.35 -2.16 13.18
C PHE A 21 -12.23 -2.82 12.36
N GLY A 22 -11.30 -3.48 13.02
CA GLY A 22 -10.20 -4.19 12.36
C GLY A 22 -10.69 -5.26 11.39
N ALA A 23 -11.70 -6.03 11.77
CA ALA A 23 -12.29 -7.05 10.90
C ALA A 23 -12.99 -6.45 9.67
N LEU A 24 -13.75 -5.36 9.84
CA LEU A 24 -14.39 -4.64 8.74
C LEU A 24 -13.34 -4.03 7.79
N PHE A 25 -12.32 -3.39 8.34
CA PHE A 25 -11.22 -2.82 7.55
C PHE A 25 -10.52 -3.89 6.72
N LEU A 26 -10.17 -5.04 7.31
CA LEU A 26 -9.52 -6.12 6.59
C LEU A 26 -10.41 -6.72 5.50
N ALA A 27 -11.72 -6.81 5.73
CA ALA A 27 -12.67 -7.27 4.72
C ALA A 27 -12.73 -6.30 3.55
N GLN A 28 -12.88 -5.00 3.80
CA GLN A 28 -12.89 -3.97 2.76
C GLN A 28 -11.56 -3.90 1.99
N LEU A 29 -10.44 -4.01 2.69
CA LEU A 29 -9.12 -4.05 2.06
C LEU A 29 -8.97 -5.26 1.14
N ARG A 30 -9.46 -6.42 1.56
CA ARG A 30 -9.45 -7.64 0.72
C ARG A 30 -10.28 -7.45 -0.53
N ASP A 31 -11.50 -6.92 -0.41
CA ASP A 31 -12.39 -6.68 -1.55
C ASP A 31 -11.81 -5.63 -2.51
N TYR A 32 -11.20 -4.58 -1.94
CA TYR A 32 -10.47 -3.59 -2.72
C TYR A 32 -9.32 -4.24 -3.51
N LEU A 33 -8.47 -5.02 -2.85
CA LEU A 33 -7.35 -5.70 -3.49
C LEU A 33 -7.81 -6.70 -4.56
N GLU A 34 -8.91 -7.43 -4.34
CA GLU A 34 -9.44 -8.38 -5.31
C GLU A 34 -9.86 -7.70 -6.62
N SER A 35 -10.31 -6.43 -6.57
CA SER A 35 -10.62 -5.65 -7.76
C SER A 35 -9.42 -5.49 -8.73
N PHE A 36 -8.20 -5.61 -8.22
CA PHE A 36 -6.96 -5.53 -9.02
C PHE A 36 -6.51 -6.88 -9.60
N ARG A 37 -7.17 -7.98 -9.22
CA ARG A 37 -6.75 -9.32 -9.60
C ARG A 37 -6.55 -9.48 -11.10
N THR A 38 -7.46 -8.95 -11.89
CA THR A 38 -7.46 -9.04 -13.35
C THR A 38 -6.36 -8.19 -14.02
N ALA A 39 -5.78 -7.22 -13.29
CA ALA A 39 -4.67 -6.40 -13.79
C ALA A 39 -3.34 -7.18 -13.86
N PHE A 40 -3.26 -8.33 -13.19
CA PHE A 40 -2.03 -9.11 -13.12
C PHE A 40 -2.09 -10.37 -13.96
N PRO A 41 -1.02 -10.69 -14.73
CA PRO A 41 -0.97 -11.87 -15.57
C PRO A 41 -0.90 -13.16 -14.78
N ASP A 42 -0.37 -13.14 -13.56
CA ASP A 42 -0.23 -14.30 -12.73
C ASP A 42 -0.49 -14.03 -11.23
N LYS A 43 -0.86 -15.10 -10.51
CA LYS A 43 -1.19 -15.06 -9.10
C LYS A 43 0.00 -14.66 -8.20
N ARG A 44 1.23 -14.91 -8.64
CA ARG A 44 2.45 -14.60 -7.84
C ARG A 44 2.69 -13.10 -7.84
N LEU A 45 2.56 -12.44 -9.00
CA LEU A 45 2.67 -10.99 -9.12
C LEU A 45 1.56 -10.30 -8.32
N TYR A 46 0.32 -10.76 -8.45
CA TYR A 46 -0.80 -10.23 -7.67
C TYR A 46 -0.56 -10.34 -6.15
N ARG A 47 -0.12 -11.51 -5.66
CA ARG A 47 0.17 -11.68 -4.24
C ARG A 47 1.25 -10.72 -3.73
N ARG A 48 2.31 -10.51 -4.52
CA ARG A 48 3.39 -9.55 -4.17
C ARG A 48 2.87 -8.12 -4.13
N PHE A 49 2.03 -7.75 -5.08
CA PHE A 49 1.36 -6.46 -5.08
C PHE A 49 0.48 -6.29 -3.84
N ALA A 50 -0.38 -7.25 -3.54
CA ALA A 50 -1.25 -7.20 -2.37
C ALA A 50 -0.46 -7.12 -1.05
N GLN A 51 0.67 -7.84 -0.95
CA GLN A 51 1.57 -7.72 0.20
C GLN A 51 2.22 -6.34 0.28
N ALA A 52 2.63 -5.76 -0.85
CA ALA A 52 3.19 -4.41 -0.88
C ALA A 52 2.18 -3.36 -0.41
N VAL A 53 0.93 -3.43 -0.87
CA VAL A 53 -0.14 -2.51 -0.43
C VAL A 53 -0.38 -2.63 1.07
N LYS A 54 -0.48 -3.85 1.60
CA LYS A 54 -0.60 -4.07 3.06
C LYS A 54 0.60 -3.51 3.82
N GLY A 55 1.79 -3.67 3.26
CA GLY A 55 3.02 -3.13 3.82
C GLY A 55 3.07 -1.61 3.83
N VAL A 56 2.56 -0.94 2.79
CA VAL A 56 2.42 0.53 2.76
C VAL A 56 1.50 1.01 3.89
N ILE A 57 0.38 0.33 4.07
CA ILE A 57 -0.57 0.65 5.15
C ILE A 57 0.09 0.44 6.52
N GLY A 58 0.75 -0.70 6.73
CA GLY A 58 1.43 -1.01 7.99
C GLY A 58 2.63 -0.12 8.29
N ALA A 59 3.35 0.34 7.27
CA ALA A 59 4.49 1.24 7.43
C ALA A 59 4.08 2.71 7.55
N GLY A 60 2.87 3.08 7.10
CA GLY A 60 2.44 4.47 7.01
C GLY A 60 3.22 5.31 5.99
N ALA A 61 4.07 4.68 5.15
CA ALA A 61 4.92 5.37 4.18
C ALA A 61 5.23 4.50 2.96
N PRO A 62 5.36 5.07 1.75
CA PRO A 62 5.67 4.32 0.53
C PRO A 62 7.18 4.07 0.36
N ILE A 63 7.90 3.79 1.44
CA ILE A 63 9.34 3.52 1.43
C ILE A 63 9.57 2.02 1.44
N ILE A 64 10.24 1.49 0.41
CA ILE A 64 10.37 0.03 0.18
C ILE A 64 10.98 -0.72 1.38
N THR A 65 11.96 -0.14 2.06
CA THR A 65 12.58 -0.76 3.23
C THR A 65 11.62 -0.83 4.42
N GLN A 66 10.83 0.22 4.63
CA GLN A 66 9.80 0.26 5.68
C GLN A 66 8.64 -0.68 5.36
N ILE A 67 8.21 -0.73 4.10
CA ILE A 67 7.22 -1.69 3.60
C ILE A 67 7.69 -3.12 3.87
N ALA A 68 8.95 -3.42 3.55
CA ALA A 68 9.52 -4.74 3.78
C ALA A 68 9.56 -5.10 5.27
N ALA A 69 9.97 -4.17 6.13
CA ALA A 69 9.98 -4.37 7.58
C ALA A 69 8.57 -4.61 8.15
N ALA A 70 7.58 -3.83 7.71
CA ALA A 70 6.19 -3.98 8.12
C ALA A 70 5.61 -5.35 7.71
N VAL A 71 5.91 -5.81 6.48
CA VAL A 71 5.41 -7.10 5.98
C VAL A 71 5.97 -8.29 6.75
N ILE A 72 7.25 -8.24 7.10
CA ILE A 72 7.91 -9.35 7.83
C ILE A 72 7.80 -9.19 9.35
N GLN A 73 7.27 -8.06 9.82
CA GLN A 73 7.21 -7.72 11.26
C GLN A 73 8.57 -7.89 11.96
N SER A 74 9.64 -7.50 11.28
CA SER A 74 11.02 -7.66 11.76
C SER A 74 11.88 -6.49 11.30
N GLU A 75 12.70 -6.01 12.20
CA GLU A 75 13.73 -4.99 11.91
C GLU A 75 15.07 -5.61 11.49
N ASP A 76 15.17 -6.94 11.36
CA ASP A 76 16.39 -7.60 10.92
C ASP A 76 16.78 -7.09 9.51
N PRO A 77 17.93 -6.38 9.38
CA PRO A 77 18.33 -5.76 8.11
C PRO A 77 18.52 -6.77 6.98
N ARG A 78 18.92 -8.01 7.29
CA ARG A 78 19.16 -9.06 6.28
C ARG A 78 17.84 -9.52 5.67
N ARG A 79 16.83 -9.76 6.51
CA ARG A 79 15.49 -10.16 6.06
C ARG A 79 14.81 -9.03 5.30
N THR A 80 14.87 -7.82 5.83
CA THR A 80 14.33 -6.61 5.20
C THR A 80 14.93 -6.38 3.81
N PHE A 81 16.25 -6.55 3.68
CA PHE A 81 16.95 -6.42 2.40
C PHE A 81 16.46 -7.43 1.34
N HIS A 82 16.30 -8.70 1.72
CA HIS A 82 15.78 -9.70 0.80
C HIS A 82 14.35 -9.42 0.32
N VAL A 83 13.49 -8.94 1.21
CA VAL A 83 12.11 -8.58 0.87
C VAL A 83 12.07 -7.32 0.03
N SER A 84 12.88 -6.30 0.34
CA SER A 84 13.04 -5.09 -0.46
C SER A 84 13.44 -5.42 -1.91
N LYS A 85 14.41 -6.32 -2.11
CA LYS A 85 14.79 -6.79 -3.46
C LYS A 85 13.61 -7.40 -4.23
N ARG A 86 12.70 -8.11 -3.54
CA ARG A 86 11.51 -8.66 -4.21
C ARG A 86 10.58 -7.57 -4.70
N TYR A 87 10.42 -6.48 -3.95
CA TYR A 87 9.60 -5.34 -4.37
C TYR A 87 10.26 -4.54 -5.50
N TYR A 88 11.58 -4.33 -5.46
CA TYR A 88 12.28 -3.73 -6.60
C TYR A 88 12.13 -4.57 -7.87
N ARG A 89 12.21 -5.90 -7.78
CA ARG A 89 11.98 -6.79 -8.91
C ARG A 89 10.53 -6.76 -9.38
N LEU A 90 9.56 -6.57 -8.49
CA LEU A 90 8.16 -6.39 -8.87
C LEU A 90 7.98 -5.13 -9.72
N LEU A 91 8.53 -4.00 -9.27
CA LEU A 91 8.40 -2.71 -9.96
C LEU A 91 9.14 -2.68 -11.31
N ARG A 92 10.23 -3.44 -11.43
CA ARG A 92 10.99 -3.57 -12.68
C ARG A 92 10.51 -4.69 -13.62
N ASN A 93 9.46 -5.39 -13.22
CA ASN A 93 8.97 -6.51 -14.02
C ASN A 93 8.17 -5.98 -15.22
N GLU A 94 8.62 -6.25 -16.42
CA GLU A 94 7.96 -5.85 -17.67
C GLU A 94 6.53 -6.38 -17.81
N ARG A 95 6.23 -7.49 -17.11
CA ARG A 95 4.87 -8.05 -17.05
C ARG A 95 3.96 -7.29 -16.09
N PHE A 96 4.52 -6.35 -15.32
CA PHE A 96 3.79 -5.47 -14.42
C PHE A 96 3.45 -4.17 -15.15
N ASP A 97 2.29 -4.15 -15.76
CA ASP A 97 1.77 -2.99 -16.47
C ASP A 97 0.94 -2.12 -15.50
N HIS A 98 1.51 -0.99 -15.07
CA HIS A 98 0.80 -0.07 -14.16
C HIS A 98 -0.38 0.62 -14.83
N GLN A 99 -0.44 0.70 -16.14
CA GLN A 99 -1.61 1.21 -16.86
C GLN A 99 -2.86 0.36 -16.56
N ARG A 100 -2.65 -0.95 -16.41
CA ARG A 100 -3.75 -1.87 -16.04
C ARG A 100 -4.30 -1.63 -14.64
N LEU A 101 -3.55 -1.00 -13.73
CA LEU A 101 -4.02 -0.65 -12.40
C LEU A 101 -4.99 0.53 -12.40
N LEU A 102 -4.89 1.42 -13.39
CA LEU A 102 -5.74 2.60 -13.47
C LEU A 102 -7.22 2.23 -13.60
N LYS A 103 -7.53 1.19 -14.36
CA LYS A 103 -8.91 0.75 -14.58
C LYS A 103 -9.64 0.36 -13.26
N PRO A 104 -9.10 -0.53 -12.41
CA PRO A 104 -9.73 -0.81 -11.12
C PRO A 104 -9.70 0.39 -10.17
N ILE A 105 -8.67 1.26 -10.21
CA ILE A 105 -8.65 2.50 -9.42
C ILE A 105 -9.84 3.37 -9.79
N TYR A 106 -10.03 3.67 -11.07
CA TYR A 106 -11.16 4.47 -11.53
C TYR A 106 -12.51 3.82 -11.19
N ALA A 107 -12.62 2.50 -11.32
CA ALA A 107 -13.85 1.80 -10.95
C ALA A 107 -14.16 1.90 -9.45
N CYS A 108 -13.16 1.80 -8.59
CA CYS A 108 -13.31 2.00 -7.15
C CYS A 108 -13.67 3.45 -6.82
N THR A 109 -12.97 4.42 -7.41
CA THR A 109 -13.24 5.84 -7.20
C THR A 109 -14.66 6.20 -7.63
N ARG A 110 -15.12 5.68 -8.78
CA ARG A 110 -16.48 5.93 -9.28
C ARG A 110 -17.56 5.45 -8.31
N LYS A 111 -17.32 4.34 -7.61
CA LYS A 111 -18.25 3.83 -6.59
C LYS A 111 -18.32 4.72 -5.34
N LEU A 112 -17.28 5.49 -5.08
CA LEU A 112 -17.21 6.41 -3.94
C LEU A 112 -17.80 7.79 -4.26
N LEU A 113 -17.95 8.12 -5.55
CA LEU A 113 -18.60 9.35 -5.95
C LEU A 113 -20.10 9.22 -5.66
N PRO A 114 -20.72 10.19 -4.95
CA PRO A 114 -22.14 10.17 -4.72
C PRO A 114 -22.88 10.22 -6.05
N GLU A 115 -23.88 9.36 -6.21
CA GLU A 115 -24.77 9.36 -7.41
C GLU A 115 -25.56 10.65 -7.56
N LYS A 116 -25.35 11.61 -6.70
CA LYS A 116 -26.08 12.86 -6.67
C LYS A 116 -25.61 13.83 -7.74
N GLN A 117 -26.40 13.95 -8.72
CA GLN A 117 -26.79 15.07 -9.54
C GLN A 117 -26.36 16.44 -9.00
N SER A 118 -25.10 16.74 -9.06
CA SER A 118 -24.66 18.12 -9.13
C SER A 118 -24.37 18.44 -10.60
N ASP A 119 -24.86 19.55 -11.07
CA ASP A 119 -24.71 20.03 -12.45
C ASP A 119 -23.23 20.29 -12.82
N TYR A 120 -22.31 20.12 -11.84
CA TYR A 120 -20.87 20.30 -12.02
C TYR A 120 -20.06 19.34 -11.14
N VAL A 121 -18.89 18.97 -11.63
CA VAL A 121 -17.87 18.19 -10.89
C VAL A 121 -16.66 19.09 -10.71
N LEU A 122 -16.27 19.31 -9.45
CA LEU A 122 -15.04 20.01 -9.14
C LEU A 122 -13.87 19.03 -9.23
N ILE A 123 -12.95 19.24 -10.16
CA ILE A 123 -11.69 18.50 -10.28
C ILE A 123 -10.58 19.40 -9.75
N VAL A 124 -9.95 18.98 -8.65
CA VAL A 124 -8.78 19.65 -8.10
C VAL A 124 -7.53 18.97 -8.63
N LEU A 125 -6.73 19.72 -9.40
CA LEU A 125 -5.43 19.26 -9.91
C LEU A 125 -4.34 19.93 -9.09
N ASP A 126 -3.56 19.11 -8.37
CA ASP A 126 -2.39 19.58 -7.64
C ASP A 126 -1.12 19.28 -8.44
N PHE A 127 -0.48 20.34 -8.93
CA PHE A 127 0.77 20.28 -9.69
C PHE A 127 2.01 20.47 -8.81
N SER A 128 1.86 20.60 -7.49
CA SER A 128 2.94 20.91 -6.56
C SER A 128 4.12 19.93 -6.56
N ASN A 129 3.91 18.71 -7.08
CA ASN A 129 4.93 17.65 -7.12
C ASN A 129 5.49 17.35 -8.52
N LEU A 130 5.09 18.08 -9.55
CA LEU A 130 5.54 17.81 -10.91
C LEU A 130 6.95 18.36 -11.20
N GLU A 131 7.36 19.39 -10.48
CA GLU A 131 8.72 19.92 -10.54
C GLU A 131 9.52 19.46 -9.32
N LYS A 132 10.23 18.35 -9.45
CA LYS A 132 11.30 18.00 -8.51
C LYS A 132 12.59 18.61 -9.03
N PRO A 133 13.13 19.68 -8.39
CA PRO A 133 14.32 20.37 -8.88
C PRO A 133 15.59 19.50 -8.89
N TYR A 134 15.50 18.28 -8.41
CA TYR A 134 16.61 17.30 -8.35
C TYR A 134 16.46 16.12 -9.32
N GLY A 135 15.49 16.16 -10.23
CA GLY A 135 15.22 15.06 -11.18
C GLY A 135 16.08 15.07 -12.45
N TYR A 136 16.88 16.09 -12.70
CA TYR A 136 17.69 16.23 -13.90
C TYR A 136 19.20 16.15 -13.58
N ARG A 137 19.66 14.96 -13.21
CA ARG A 137 21.06 14.59 -13.31
C ARG A 137 21.16 13.10 -13.62
N PHE A 138 20.94 12.79 -14.89
CA PHE A 138 21.51 11.61 -15.54
C PHE A 138 21.91 12.00 -16.95
#